data_dde4bb6866a16bad513cd4a8b05bc671
#
_entry.id   dde4bb6866a16bad513cd4a8b05bc671
#
_cell.length_a   1.000
_cell.length_b   1.000
_cell.length_c   1.000
_cell.angle_alpha   90.00
_cell.angle_beta   90.00
_cell.angle_gamma   90.00
#
_symmetry.space_group_name_H-M   'P 1'
#
loop_
_entity.id
_entity.type
_entity.pdbx_description
1 polymer ?
#
loop_
_entity_poly.entity_id
_entity_poly.type
_entity_poly.pdbx_seq_one_letter_code
_entity_poly.pdbx_strand_id
1 'polypeptide(L)'
;MTREYPDRPVVGVGAVVYVTRAEAAALGVDDAPERGVVLVKRRYPPLAGEWSLPGGTLEVGETLDAAVARELLEETGLRVEVGAVVDVFDRIMADEQQRVQYHFVLIDYVCRIGGGRLEHGSDAAAVTIADVERLAPYHLTEKALQVIARGVELAAQG
;
A
#
# COMPACT_ATOMS: atom_id res chain seq x y z
N MET A 1 -15.36 9.93 -10.10
CA MET A 1 -16.14 8.68 -10.11
C MET A 1 -16.19 8.10 -8.69
N THR A 2 -17.38 7.86 -8.20
CA THR A 2 -17.53 7.23 -6.90
C THR A 2 -17.22 5.73 -6.99
N ARG A 3 -16.60 5.18 -5.95
CA ARG A 3 -16.31 3.75 -5.84
C ARG A 3 -17.37 3.02 -5.04
N GLU A 4 -18.31 3.78 -4.45
CA GLU A 4 -19.41 3.21 -3.70
C GLU A 4 -20.51 2.70 -4.61
N TYR A 5 -21.08 1.55 -4.25
CA TYR A 5 -22.17 0.90 -4.98
C TYR A 5 -21.83 0.73 -6.46
N PRO A 6 -20.67 0.13 -6.76
CA PRO A 6 -20.21 0.02 -8.14
C PRO A 6 -21.06 -0.96 -8.94
N ASP A 7 -21.17 -0.71 -10.26
CA ASP A 7 -21.82 -1.62 -11.19
C ASP A 7 -20.89 -2.73 -11.69
N ARG A 8 -19.61 -2.62 -11.39
CA ARG A 8 -18.56 -3.61 -11.70
C ARG A 8 -17.42 -3.50 -10.69
N PRO A 9 -16.64 -4.58 -10.50
CA PRO A 9 -15.47 -4.50 -9.60
C PRO A 9 -14.46 -3.46 -10.07
N VAL A 10 -13.80 -2.85 -9.10
CA VAL A 10 -12.76 -1.83 -9.34
C VAL A 10 -11.41 -2.48 -9.11
N VAL A 11 -10.48 -2.34 -10.05
CA VAL A 11 -9.12 -2.86 -9.89
C VAL A 11 -8.29 -1.87 -9.09
N GLY A 12 -7.72 -2.36 -8.00
CA GLY A 12 -6.78 -1.60 -7.18
C GLY A 12 -5.42 -2.24 -7.17
N VAL A 13 -4.39 -1.44 -6.96
CA VAL A 13 -3.01 -1.90 -6.82
C VAL A 13 -2.45 -1.41 -5.50
N GLY A 14 -1.54 -2.18 -4.92
CA GLY A 14 -0.88 -1.82 -3.68
C GLY A 14 0.55 -2.32 -3.67
N ALA A 15 1.30 -1.93 -2.65
CA ALA A 15 2.71 -2.26 -2.58
C ALA A 15 3.19 -2.56 -1.17
N VAL A 16 3.98 -3.61 -1.05
CA VAL A 16 4.85 -3.84 0.09
C VAL A 16 6.19 -3.21 -0.27
N VAL A 17 6.42 -1.99 0.20
CA VAL A 17 7.68 -1.27 -0.02
C VAL A 17 8.62 -1.63 1.11
N TYR A 18 9.53 -2.54 0.85
CA TYR A 18 10.51 -3.00 1.83
C TYR A 18 11.66 -2.00 1.93
N VAL A 19 11.95 -1.59 3.15
CA VAL A 19 12.95 -0.54 3.41
C VAL A 19 13.94 -1.00 4.48
N THR A 20 15.23 -1.00 4.16
CA THR A 20 16.27 -1.23 5.15
C THR A 20 16.58 0.08 5.88
N ARG A 21 17.24 -0.02 7.06
CA ARG A 21 17.66 1.16 7.81
C ARG A 21 18.57 2.06 6.98
N ALA A 22 19.48 1.48 6.19
CA ALA A 22 20.38 2.24 5.32
C ALA A 22 19.63 3.02 4.25
N GLU A 23 18.62 2.38 3.63
CA GLU A 23 17.77 3.05 2.64
C GLU A 23 16.97 4.19 3.27
N ALA A 24 16.44 3.99 4.46
CA ALA A 24 15.72 5.02 5.19
C ALA A 24 16.65 6.21 5.52
N ALA A 25 17.86 5.94 5.97
CA ALA A 25 18.85 6.98 6.25
C ALA A 25 19.17 7.81 5.01
N ALA A 26 19.27 7.17 3.84
CA ALA A 26 19.49 7.85 2.57
C ALA A 26 18.34 8.79 2.20
N LEU A 27 17.13 8.53 2.72
CA LEU A 27 15.96 9.41 2.56
C LEU A 27 15.90 10.50 3.65
N GLY A 28 16.85 10.54 4.57
CA GLY A 28 16.84 11.48 5.68
C GLY A 28 15.97 11.04 6.86
N VAL A 29 15.57 9.78 6.90
CA VAL A 29 14.77 9.24 8.00
C VAL A 29 15.72 8.60 9.01
N ASP A 30 15.80 9.24 10.20
CA ASP A 30 16.58 8.73 11.30
C ASP A 30 15.74 7.78 12.16
N ASP A 31 16.40 6.91 12.92
CA ASP A 31 15.74 5.98 13.84
C ASP A 31 14.76 5.00 13.16
N ALA A 32 14.98 4.70 11.89
CA ALA A 32 14.18 3.69 11.18
C ALA A 32 14.51 2.29 11.68
N PRO A 33 13.56 1.35 11.60
CA PRO A 33 13.83 -0.05 11.95
C PRO A 33 14.82 -0.69 10.97
N GLU A 34 15.46 -1.78 11.39
CA GLU A 34 16.36 -2.53 10.53
C GLU A 34 15.68 -3.01 9.26
N ARG A 35 14.44 -3.48 9.41
CA ARG A 35 13.61 -3.92 8.30
C ARG A 35 12.24 -3.26 8.45
N GLY A 36 11.91 -2.43 7.49
CA GLY A 36 10.68 -1.66 7.53
C GLY A 36 9.80 -1.89 6.31
N VAL A 37 8.57 -1.47 6.45
CA VAL A 37 7.59 -1.43 5.37
C VAL A 37 6.86 -0.10 5.43
N VAL A 38 6.62 0.50 4.27
CA VAL A 38 5.92 1.78 4.20
C VAL A 38 4.42 1.56 4.41
N LEU A 39 3.84 2.29 5.35
CA LEU A 39 2.40 2.30 5.61
C LEU A 39 1.85 3.71 5.46
N VAL A 40 0.61 3.80 5.02
CA VAL A 40 -0.12 5.08 4.93
C VAL A 40 -1.36 5.03 5.80
N LYS A 41 -1.70 6.17 6.39
CA LYS A 41 -2.96 6.33 7.11
C LYS A 41 -3.98 6.90 6.14
N ARG A 42 -5.10 6.21 5.99
CA ARG A 42 -6.12 6.58 5.02
C ARG A 42 -6.86 7.84 5.48
N ARG A 43 -7.03 8.79 4.59
CA ARG A 43 -7.81 10.00 4.85
C ARG A 43 -9.30 9.81 4.53
N TYR A 44 -9.60 9.03 3.47
CA TYR A 44 -10.95 8.89 2.93
C TYR A 44 -11.47 7.45 3.02
N PRO A 45 -12.82 7.26 2.99
CA PRO A 45 -13.41 5.94 2.93
C PRO A 45 -13.00 5.16 1.67
N PRO A 46 -13.00 3.81 1.71
CA PRO A 46 -13.29 2.99 2.87
C PRO A 46 -12.13 2.99 3.88
N LEU A 47 -12.45 2.70 5.16
CA LEU A 47 -11.47 2.56 6.23
C LEU A 47 -10.68 3.85 6.54
N ALA A 48 -11.35 5.01 6.45
CA ALA A 48 -10.72 6.29 6.80
C ALA A 48 -10.17 6.26 8.23
N GLY A 49 -8.95 6.78 8.42
CA GLY A 49 -8.27 6.77 9.72
C GLY A 49 -7.49 5.51 10.02
N GLU A 50 -7.59 4.49 9.19
CA GLU A 50 -6.85 3.24 9.38
C GLU A 50 -5.54 3.24 8.59
N TRP A 51 -4.56 2.51 9.14
CA TRP A 51 -3.29 2.28 8.44
C TRP A 51 -3.45 1.14 7.44
N SER A 52 -2.76 1.25 6.32
CA SER A 52 -2.78 0.23 5.27
C SER A 52 -1.52 0.31 4.42
N LEU A 53 -1.37 -0.68 3.53
CA LEU A 53 -0.37 -0.59 2.46
C LEU A 53 -0.73 0.56 1.52
N PRO A 54 0.27 1.29 1.01
CA PRO A 54 0.00 2.32 0.00
C PRO A 54 -0.50 1.71 -1.31
N GLY A 55 -1.31 2.45 -2.03
CA GLY A 55 -1.85 2.01 -3.31
C GLY A 55 -3.11 2.80 -3.67
N GLY A 56 -3.72 2.42 -4.77
CA GLY A 56 -4.93 3.07 -5.25
C GLY A 56 -5.49 2.38 -6.47
N THR A 57 -6.38 3.04 -7.19
CA THR A 57 -7.08 2.44 -8.32
C THR A 57 -6.32 2.58 -9.62
N LEU A 58 -6.42 1.51 -10.43
CA LEU A 58 -5.94 1.49 -11.80
C LEU A 58 -6.79 2.42 -12.66
N GLU A 59 -6.14 3.24 -13.47
CA GLU A 59 -6.82 4.13 -14.41
C GLU A 59 -6.86 3.50 -15.81
N VAL A 60 -7.86 3.90 -16.59
CA VAL A 60 -8.02 3.39 -17.96
C VAL A 60 -6.76 3.72 -18.79
N GLY A 61 -6.23 2.71 -19.45
CA GLY A 61 -5.04 2.84 -20.30
C GLY A 61 -3.72 2.73 -19.55
N GLU A 62 -3.77 2.59 -18.25
CA GLU A 62 -2.58 2.50 -17.40
C GLU A 62 -2.19 1.03 -17.18
N THR A 63 -0.88 0.72 -17.29
CA THR A 63 -0.41 -0.61 -16.91
C THR A 63 -0.41 -0.75 -15.38
N LEU A 64 -0.42 -1.98 -14.89
CA LEU A 64 -0.37 -2.23 -13.44
C LEU A 64 0.88 -1.63 -12.81
N ASP A 65 2.04 -1.83 -13.43
CA ASP A 65 3.31 -1.28 -12.93
C ASP A 65 3.28 0.24 -12.86
N ALA A 66 2.75 0.89 -13.89
CA ALA A 66 2.64 2.35 -13.93
C ALA A 66 1.70 2.85 -12.83
N ALA A 67 0.59 2.14 -12.58
CA ALA A 67 -0.35 2.48 -11.52
C ALA A 67 0.29 2.42 -10.15
N VAL A 68 1.05 1.35 -9.88
CA VAL A 68 1.77 1.20 -8.59
C VAL A 68 2.74 2.36 -8.41
N ALA A 69 3.57 2.63 -9.42
CA ALA A 69 4.57 3.69 -9.35
C ALA A 69 3.92 5.06 -9.11
N ARG A 70 2.85 5.35 -9.84
CA ARG A 70 2.10 6.61 -9.70
C ARG A 70 1.48 6.77 -8.31
N GLU A 71 0.79 5.74 -7.85
CA GLU A 71 0.13 5.79 -6.52
C GLU A 71 1.14 5.94 -5.39
N LEU A 72 2.27 5.23 -5.47
CA LEU A 72 3.31 5.34 -4.47
C LEU A 72 3.91 6.74 -4.42
N LEU A 73 4.17 7.34 -5.58
CA LEU A 73 4.67 8.70 -5.64
C LEU A 73 3.65 9.69 -5.06
N GLU A 74 2.38 9.55 -5.43
CA GLU A 74 1.30 10.44 -4.94
C GLU A 74 1.07 10.31 -3.43
N GLU A 75 1.06 9.10 -2.89
CA GLU A 75 0.75 8.88 -1.48
C GLU A 75 1.94 9.01 -0.54
N THR A 76 3.13 8.66 -0.99
CA THR A 76 4.30 8.52 -0.13
C THR A 76 5.47 9.43 -0.51
N GLY A 77 5.44 10.02 -1.69
CA GLY A 77 6.57 10.80 -2.20
C GLY A 77 7.72 9.96 -2.73
N LEU A 78 7.61 8.64 -2.66
CA LEU A 78 8.69 7.73 -3.04
C LEU A 78 8.56 7.28 -4.50
N ARG A 79 9.69 7.25 -5.20
CA ARG A 79 9.82 6.55 -6.47
C ARG A 79 10.22 5.12 -6.14
N VAL A 80 9.50 4.18 -6.70
CA VAL A 80 9.73 2.76 -6.41
C VAL A 80 10.03 1.98 -7.68
N GLU A 81 10.79 0.91 -7.50
CA GLU A 81 10.99 -0.12 -8.52
C GLU A 81 10.00 -1.23 -8.20
N VAL A 82 9.10 -1.50 -9.14
CA VAL A 82 8.04 -2.49 -8.97
C VAL A 82 8.60 -3.88 -9.26
N GLY A 83 8.49 -4.76 -8.29
CA GLY A 83 8.97 -6.14 -8.39
C GLY A 83 7.84 -7.13 -8.66
N ALA A 84 7.94 -8.29 -8.04
CA ALA A 84 7.00 -9.38 -8.26
C ALA A 84 5.64 -9.12 -7.62
N VAL A 85 4.61 -9.78 -8.16
CA VAL A 85 3.29 -9.83 -7.53
C VAL A 85 3.40 -10.62 -6.23
N VAL A 86 2.89 -10.05 -5.14
CA VAL A 86 2.83 -10.73 -3.85
C VAL A 86 1.53 -11.53 -3.75
N ASP A 87 0.41 -10.92 -4.09
CA ASP A 87 -0.90 -11.54 -3.97
C ASP A 87 -1.93 -10.86 -4.87
N VAL A 88 -2.96 -11.60 -5.24
CA VAL A 88 -4.15 -11.08 -5.92
C VAL A 88 -5.35 -11.58 -5.14
N PHE A 89 -6.22 -10.68 -4.72
CA PHE A 89 -7.39 -11.05 -3.93
C PHE A 89 -8.51 -10.03 -4.11
N ASP A 90 -9.72 -10.44 -3.75
CA ASP A 90 -10.85 -9.53 -3.76
C ASP A 90 -11.13 -8.97 -2.37
N ARG A 91 -11.79 -7.82 -2.34
CA ARG A 91 -12.33 -7.23 -1.12
C ARG A 91 -13.74 -6.75 -1.41
N ILE A 92 -14.70 -7.39 -0.79
CA ILE A 92 -16.11 -7.08 -0.94
C ILE A 92 -16.64 -6.59 0.40
N MET A 93 -17.22 -5.40 0.41
CA MET A 93 -17.77 -4.79 1.63
C MET A 93 -19.24 -4.47 1.40
N ALA A 94 -20.09 -5.05 2.25
CA ALA A 94 -21.54 -4.83 2.19
C ALA A 94 -21.96 -3.77 3.20
N ASP A 95 -23.05 -3.07 2.89
CA ASP A 95 -23.68 -2.14 3.81
C ASP A 95 -24.64 -2.87 4.77
N GLU A 96 -25.35 -2.13 5.63
CA GLU A 96 -26.26 -2.70 6.60
C GLU A 96 -27.45 -3.46 5.97
N GLN A 97 -27.81 -3.12 4.74
CA GLN A 97 -28.86 -3.80 3.98
C GLN A 97 -28.32 -4.94 3.12
N GLN A 98 -27.07 -5.36 3.31
CA GLN A 98 -26.41 -6.43 2.56
C GLN A 98 -26.21 -6.10 1.07
N ARG A 99 -26.24 -4.81 0.71
CA ARG A 99 -25.89 -4.39 -0.65
C ARG A 99 -24.38 -4.22 -0.74
N VAL A 100 -23.79 -4.56 -1.87
CA VAL A 100 -22.36 -4.40 -2.09
C VAL A 100 -22.04 -2.91 -2.18
N GLN A 101 -21.37 -2.37 -1.16
CA GLN A 101 -20.96 -0.98 -1.12
C GLN A 101 -19.63 -0.77 -1.80
N TYR A 102 -18.69 -1.71 -1.62
CA TYR A 102 -17.38 -1.69 -2.28
C TYR A 102 -17.04 -3.07 -2.81
N HIS A 103 -16.43 -3.11 -3.99
CA HIS A 103 -15.92 -4.36 -4.56
C HIS A 103 -14.64 -4.07 -5.32
N PHE A 104 -13.52 -4.51 -4.75
CA PHE A 104 -12.20 -4.34 -5.34
C PHE A 104 -11.60 -5.69 -5.70
N VAL A 105 -10.85 -5.71 -6.81
CA VAL A 105 -9.86 -6.74 -7.09
C VAL A 105 -8.51 -6.08 -6.84
N LEU A 106 -7.76 -6.58 -5.87
CA LEU A 106 -6.52 -5.98 -5.40
C LEU A 106 -5.32 -6.81 -5.83
N ILE A 107 -4.32 -6.13 -6.38
CA ILE A 107 -3.06 -6.74 -6.81
C ILE A 107 -1.94 -6.03 -6.07
N ASP A 108 -1.25 -6.74 -5.17
CA ASP A 108 -0.16 -6.19 -4.39
C ASP A 108 1.18 -6.64 -4.92
N TYR A 109 2.12 -5.71 -4.96
CA TYR A 109 3.48 -5.93 -5.48
C TYR A 109 4.51 -5.69 -4.38
N VAL A 110 5.63 -6.41 -4.45
CA VAL A 110 6.80 -6.03 -3.67
C VAL A 110 7.55 -4.95 -4.43
N CYS A 111 7.97 -3.91 -3.72
CA CYS A 111 8.68 -2.78 -4.32
C CYS A 111 9.93 -2.43 -3.50
N ARG A 112 10.91 -1.85 -4.18
CA ARG A 112 12.11 -1.30 -3.55
C ARG A 112 12.16 0.20 -3.85
N ILE A 113 12.79 0.95 -2.96
CA ILE A 113 12.92 2.40 -3.15
C ILE A 113 13.96 2.68 -4.22
N GLY A 114 13.56 3.49 -5.20
CA GLY A 114 14.46 4.00 -6.25
C GLY A 114 14.81 5.47 -6.10
N GLY A 115 14.19 6.16 -5.15
CA GLY A 115 14.46 7.58 -4.90
C GLY A 115 13.24 8.27 -4.30
N GLY A 116 13.25 9.60 -4.34
CA GLY A 116 12.15 10.41 -3.85
C GLY A 116 12.36 10.87 -2.41
N ARG A 117 11.27 11.31 -1.79
CA ARG A 117 11.26 11.87 -0.45
C ARG A 117 10.02 11.37 0.28
N LEU A 118 10.17 10.84 1.49
CA LEU A 118 9.04 10.32 2.26
C LEU A 118 8.17 11.48 2.73
N GLU A 119 7.02 11.65 2.08
CA GLU A 119 6.10 12.75 2.34
C GLU A 119 4.70 12.34 1.88
N HIS A 120 3.72 12.32 2.80
CA HIS A 120 2.37 11.96 2.41
C HIS A 120 1.75 13.02 1.49
N GLY A 121 0.96 12.55 0.52
CA GLY A 121 0.20 13.41 -0.36
C GLY A 121 -1.15 13.78 0.23
N SER A 122 -2.00 14.42 -0.59
CA SER A 122 -3.31 14.91 -0.16
C SER A 122 -4.29 13.79 0.22
N ASP A 123 -4.11 12.60 -0.33
CA ASP A 123 -5.02 11.46 -0.11
C ASP A 123 -4.68 10.65 1.14
N ALA A 124 -3.52 10.87 1.71
CA ALA A 124 -3.08 10.20 2.94
C ALA A 124 -3.04 11.20 4.09
N ALA A 125 -3.41 10.76 5.28
CA ALA A 125 -3.31 11.57 6.48
C ALA A 125 -1.92 11.51 7.11
N ALA A 126 -1.19 10.42 6.86
CA ALA A 126 0.18 10.23 7.36
C ALA A 126 0.87 9.12 6.57
N VAL A 127 2.19 9.09 6.63
CA VAL A 127 3.02 8.02 6.07
C VAL A 127 4.12 7.69 7.08
N THR A 128 4.48 6.41 7.17
CA THR A 128 5.54 5.96 8.10
C THR A 128 6.27 4.77 7.52
N ILE A 129 7.46 4.51 8.06
CA ILE A 129 8.20 3.26 7.86
C ILE A 129 8.01 2.46 9.14
N ALA A 130 7.20 1.42 9.08
CA ALA A 130 6.87 0.58 10.22
C ALA A 130 7.85 -0.59 10.33
N ASP A 131 8.19 -0.97 11.56
CA ASP A 131 9.01 -2.16 11.81
C ASP A 131 8.20 -3.40 11.48
N VAL A 132 8.71 -4.24 10.57
CA VAL A 132 8.01 -5.46 10.15
C VAL A 132 7.79 -6.44 11.31
N GLU A 133 8.56 -6.31 12.40
CA GLU A 133 8.41 -7.15 13.59
C GLU A 133 7.52 -6.52 14.66
N ARG A 134 7.03 -5.29 14.44
CA ARG A 134 6.20 -4.55 15.40
C ARG A 134 5.03 -3.88 14.71
N LEU A 135 4.18 -4.66 14.07
CA LEU A 135 3.05 -4.15 13.31
C LEU A 135 1.76 -4.02 14.14
N ALA A 136 1.71 -4.60 15.34
CA ALA A 136 0.52 -4.57 16.18
C ALA A 136 -0.05 -3.15 16.44
N PRO A 137 0.78 -2.12 16.68
CA PRO A 137 0.25 -0.77 16.93
C PRO A 137 -0.55 -0.16 15.77
N TYR A 138 -0.37 -0.68 14.55
CA TYR A 138 -1.04 -0.14 13.36
C TYR A 138 -2.41 -0.77 13.10
N HIS A 139 -2.78 -1.81 13.84
CA HIS A 139 -4.09 -2.48 13.72
C HIS A 139 -4.44 -2.85 12.28
N LEU A 140 -3.47 -3.38 11.55
CA LEU A 140 -3.65 -3.79 10.16
C LEU A 140 -4.62 -4.97 10.07
N THR A 141 -5.31 -5.08 8.92
CA THR A 141 -6.15 -6.25 8.66
C THR A 141 -5.30 -7.51 8.62
N GLU A 142 -5.91 -8.66 8.89
CA GLU A 142 -5.22 -9.93 8.81
C GLU A 142 -4.63 -10.16 7.41
N LYS A 143 -5.38 -9.78 6.38
CA LYS A 143 -4.91 -9.89 5.00
C LYS A 143 -3.68 -9.03 4.74
N ALA A 144 -3.65 -7.80 5.24
CA ALA A 144 -2.49 -6.92 5.10
C ALA A 144 -1.25 -7.54 5.78
N LEU A 145 -1.42 -8.12 6.96
CA LEU A 145 -0.32 -8.78 7.66
C LEU A 145 0.23 -9.97 6.86
N GLN A 146 -0.64 -10.77 6.25
CA GLN A 146 -0.24 -11.89 5.40
C GLN A 146 0.54 -11.42 4.17
N VAL A 147 0.04 -10.37 3.52
CA VAL A 147 0.68 -9.80 2.32
C VAL A 147 2.05 -9.21 2.68
N ILE A 148 2.16 -8.51 3.79
CA ILE A 148 3.44 -7.95 4.25
C ILE A 148 4.45 -9.08 4.51
N ALA A 149 4.06 -10.11 5.23
CA ALA A 149 4.96 -11.23 5.54
C ALA A 149 5.51 -11.86 4.27
N ARG A 150 4.64 -12.12 3.28
CA ARG A 150 5.05 -12.69 2.00
C ARG A 150 5.92 -11.72 1.19
N GLY A 151 5.56 -10.45 1.17
CA GLY A 151 6.33 -9.43 0.45
C GLY A 151 7.74 -9.26 1.01
N VAL A 152 7.87 -9.31 2.34
CA VAL A 152 9.18 -9.24 3.01
C VAL A 152 10.04 -10.45 2.64
N GLU A 153 9.47 -11.65 2.60
CA GLU A 153 10.17 -12.85 2.14
C GLU A 153 10.67 -12.70 0.70
N LEU A 154 9.81 -12.21 -0.19
CA LEU A 154 10.17 -12.00 -1.60
C LEU A 154 11.28 -10.96 -1.74
N ALA A 155 11.24 -9.89 -0.96
CA ALA A 155 12.27 -8.85 -0.96
C ALA A 155 13.62 -9.40 -0.49
N ALA A 156 13.60 -10.28 0.50
CA ALA A 156 14.82 -10.89 1.05
C ALA A 156 15.47 -11.88 0.07
N GLN A 157 14.70 -12.45 -0.85
CA GLN A 157 15.19 -13.40 -1.86
C GLN A 157 15.75 -12.70 -3.11
N GLY A 158 15.40 -11.43 -3.30
CA GLY A 158 15.73 -10.66 -4.49
C GLY A 158 17.07 -9.95 -4.51
#